data_8029e84ecd73a7033fc3651825851b15
#
_entry.id   8029e84ecd73a7033fc3651825851b15
#
_cell.length_a   1.000
_cell.length_b   1.000
_cell.length_c   1.000
_cell.angle_alpha   90.00
_cell.angle_beta   90.00
_cell.angle_gamma   90.00
#
_symmetry.space_group_name_H-M   'P 1'
#
loop_
_entity.id
_entity.type
_entity.pdbx_description
1 polymer ?
#
loop_
_entity_poly.entity_id
_entity_poly.type
_entity_poly.pdbx_seq_one_letter_code
_entity_poly.pdbx_strand_id
1 'polypeptide(L)'
;MKKTFLLAIALLCFCVPMSLFAQKQLAFKDGKFKIVQFTDIHWDQKSSKCAKTVATIQSVLKAENPDVAMLTGDVVTANPGLEGWKSVIGIFEEAKIPFTVMMGNHDAEIVPKDEIYAMLSKSPYFMGEKGPGDIHGAGNYVVPVYSSDGKKPAALLYCIDSNDYPTLKDYGTYDWIHFDQIHWYREQSMRYTKENGGKPLPALAFFHIPLLEYNEIVGAETTLGQKEEGIASPKINTGFFASLVEMKDVMATFAGHDHDNDYIGMLYNVGLAFGRVSGWDAYGDFERGGRIIELREGKFEFDSWIRTSSGKEYTYYYPSGLTSKDEETMEFLPAKTVKPKTVSYTHLRAHETELH
;
A
#
# COMPACT_ATOMS: atom_id res chain seq x y z
N MET A 1 -73.20 -36.52 7.22
CA MET A 1 -72.41 -36.01 6.10
C MET A 1 -71.70 -34.75 6.54
N LYS A 2 -70.39 -34.88 6.89
CA LYS A 2 -69.55 -33.71 7.30
C LYS A 2 -68.66 -33.37 6.13
N LYS A 3 -68.81 -32.15 5.62
CA LYS A 3 -67.98 -31.60 4.53
C LYS A 3 -66.73 -30.95 5.19
N THR A 4 -65.56 -31.53 4.92
CA THR A 4 -64.28 -30.95 5.31
C THR A 4 -63.82 -29.96 4.23
N PHE A 5 -63.66 -28.69 4.62
CA PHE A 5 -63.08 -27.67 3.75
C PHE A 5 -61.55 -27.71 3.94
N LEU A 6 -60.82 -28.07 2.92
CA LEU A 6 -59.36 -27.90 2.84
C LEU A 6 -59.04 -26.48 2.38
N LEU A 7 -58.39 -25.71 3.28
CA LEU A 7 -57.88 -24.38 2.99
C LEU A 7 -56.42 -24.57 2.48
N ALA A 8 -56.24 -24.38 1.16
CA ALA A 8 -54.88 -24.35 0.59
C ALA A 8 -54.31 -22.97 0.76
N ILE A 9 -53.32 -22.80 1.64
CA ILE A 9 -52.50 -21.59 1.76
C ILE A 9 -51.40 -21.65 0.72
N ALA A 10 -51.54 -20.85 -0.34
CA ALA A 10 -50.47 -20.62 -1.32
C ALA A 10 -49.42 -19.68 -0.72
N LEU A 11 -48.27 -20.24 -0.35
CA LEU A 11 -47.08 -19.50 0.09
C LEU A 11 -46.44 -18.88 -1.14
N LEU A 12 -46.74 -17.62 -1.45
CA LEU A 12 -45.99 -16.85 -2.46
C LEU A 12 -44.64 -16.49 -1.86
N CYS A 13 -43.59 -17.28 -2.17
CA CYS A 13 -42.22 -16.85 -1.97
C CYS A 13 -41.91 -15.71 -2.92
N PHE A 14 -41.94 -14.48 -2.42
CA PHE A 14 -41.32 -13.34 -3.09
C PHE A 14 -39.80 -13.53 -3.08
N CYS A 15 -39.27 -14.13 -4.14
CA CYS A 15 -37.86 -14.03 -4.47
C CYS A 15 -37.58 -12.58 -4.87
N VAL A 16 -37.22 -11.74 -3.89
CA VAL A 16 -36.56 -10.47 -4.18
C VAL A 16 -35.20 -10.84 -4.77
N PRO A 17 -34.88 -10.46 -6.03
CA PRO A 17 -33.53 -10.64 -6.51
C PRO A 17 -32.64 -9.70 -5.67
N MET A 18 -31.91 -10.26 -4.67
CA MET A 18 -30.74 -9.62 -4.14
C MET A 18 -29.76 -9.56 -5.31
N SER A 19 -29.70 -8.41 -5.97
CA SER A 19 -28.58 -8.08 -6.82
C SER A 19 -27.36 -8.02 -5.91
N LEU A 20 -26.71 -9.17 -5.66
CA LEU A 20 -25.33 -9.18 -5.21
C LEU A 20 -24.56 -8.46 -6.34
N PHE A 21 -24.23 -7.20 -6.14
CA PHE A 21 -23.14 -6.61 -6.89
C PHE A 21 -21.92 -7.42 -6.53
N ALA A 22 -21.58 -8.39 -7.38
CA ALA A 22 -20.32 -9.11 -7.25
C ALA A 22 -19.22 -8.04 -7.33
N GLN A 23 -18.51 -7.84 -6.22
CA GLN A 23 -17.36 -6.94 -6.19
C GLN A 23 -16.45 -7.29 -7.36
N LYS A 24 -16.07 -6.31 -8.16
CA LYS A 24 -15.31 -6.53 -9.39
C LYS A 24 -13.96 -7.17 -9.02
N GLN A 25 -13.75 -8.40 -9.42
CA GLN A 25 -12.51 -9.11 -9.17
C GLN A 25 -11.35 -8.42 -9.93
N LEU A 26 -10.30 -8.06 -9.21
CA LEU A 26 -9.07 -7.55 -9.82
C LEU A 26 -8.30 -8.73 -10.42
N ALA A 27 -7.87 -8.61 -11.67
CA ALA A 27 -7.15 -9.65 -12.37
C ALA A 27 -6.13 -9.06 -13.35
N PHE A 28 -5.07 -9.81 -13.59
CA PHE A 28 -4.12 -9.49 -14.65
C PHE A 28 -4.82 -9.43 -16.01
N LYS A 29 -4.34 -8.54 -16.89
CA LYS A 29 -4.75 -8.43 -18.29
C LYS A 29 -3.51 -8.45 -19.15
N ASP A 30 -3.47 -9.36 -20.09
CA ASP A 30 -2.32 -9.55 -20.98
C ASP A 30 -0.99 -9.68 -20.20
N GLY A 31 -1.02 -10.40 -19.06
CA GLY A 31 0.13 -10.62 -18.20
C GLY A 31 0.58 -9.41 -17.36
N LYS A 32 -0.18 -8.32 -17.33
CA LYS A 32 0.14 -7.08 -16.60
C LYS A 32 -0.99 -6.67 -15.67
N PHE A 33 -0.63 -5.97 -14.60
CA PHE A 33 -1.57 -5.33 -13.67
C PHE A 33 -1.00 -4.00 -13.22
N LYS A 34 -1.72 -2.92 -13.49
CA LYS A 34 -1.24 -1.57 -13.23
C LYS A 34 -1.95 -0.95 -12.03
N ILE A 35 -1.16 -0.45 -11.11
CA ILE A 35 -1.57 0.20 -9.87
C ILE A 35 -1.16 1.66 -9.94
N VAL A 36 -2.00 2.56 -9.47
CA VAL A 36 -1.60 3.92 -9.12
C VAL A 36 -1.71 4.13 -7.62
N GLN A 37 -0.66 4.64 -7.01
CA GLN A 37 -0.67 5.13 -5.64
C GLN A 37 -0.88 6.65 -5.66
N PHE A 38 -1.93 7.11 -4.99
CA PHE A 38 -2.11 8.48 -4.58
C PHE A 38 -1.94 8.58 -3.07
N THR A 39 -1.27 9.60 -2.61
CA THR A 39 -1.01 9.80 -1.18
C THR A 39 -1.08 11.28 -0.84
N ASP A 40 -1.34 11.58 0.42
CA ASP A 40 -1.26 12.96 0.94
C ASP A 40 -2.11 13.91 0.08
N ILE A 41 -3.37 13.53 -0.11
CA ILE A 41 -4.34 14.31 -0.87
C ILE A 41 -4.71 15.57 -0.08
N HIS A 42 -4.74 15.50 1.26
CA HIS A 42 -5.04 16.60 2.17
C HIS A 42 -6.27 17.40 1.75
N TRP A 43 -7.35 16.66 1.41
CA TRP A 43 -8.56 17.29 0.92
C TRP A 43 -9.21 18.18 1.98
N ASP A 44 -9.34 19.48 1.66
CA ASP A 44 -10.18 20.42 2.37
C ASP A 44 -11.36 20.82 1.46
N GLN A 45 -12.56 20.36 1.80
CA GLN A 45 -13.79 20.60 1.02
C GLN A 45 -14.05 22.09 0.75
N LYS A 46 -13.48 22.99 1.55
CA LYS A 46 -13.67 24.45 1.42
C LYS A 46 -12.52 25.12 0.65
N SER A 47 -11.51 24.39 0.30
CA SER A 47 -10.34 24.94 -0.38
C SER A 47 -10.60 25.26 -1.83
N SER A 48 -10.07 26.38 -2.28
CA SER A 48 -10.06 26.74 -3.71
C SER A 48 -9.14 25.83 -4.56
N LYS A 49 -8.32 24.99 -3.91
CA LYS A 49 -7.39 24.10 -4.59
C LYS A 49 -8.00 22.73 -4.95
N CYS A 50 -9.21 22.41 -4.47
CA CYS A 50 -9.90 21.15 -4.80
C CYS A 50 -9.93 20.87 -6.30
N ALA A 51 -10.26 21.88 -7.13
CA ALA A 51 -10.30 21.71 -8.58
C ALA A 51 -8.93 21.32 -9.18
N LYS A 52 -7.83 21.81 -8.61
CA LYS A 52 -6.48 21.42 -9.03
C LYS A 52 -6.15 20.00 -8.63
N THR A 53 -6.52 19.58 -7.41
CA THR A 53 -6.34 18.20 -6.93
C THR A 53 -7.13 17.22 -7.82
N VAL A 54 -8.40 17.53 -8.13
CA VAL A 54 -9.21 16.73 -9.07
C VAL A 54 -8.54 16.62 -10.42
N ALA A 55 -8.10 17.74 -10.99
CA ALA A 55 -7.44 17.77 -12.31
C ALA A 55 -6.15 16.94 -12.31
N THR A 56 -5.36 16.99 -11.24
CA THR A 56 -4.14 16.17 -11.09
C THR A 56 -4.49 14.69 -11.10
N ILE A 57 -5.39 14.25 -10.22
CA ILE A 57 -5.79 12.84 -10.13
C ILE A 57 -6.35 12.35 -11.48
N GLN A 58 -7.28 13.10 -12.08
CA GLN A 58 -7.87 12.75 -13.38
C GLN A 58 -6.84 12.68 -14.50
N SER A 59 -5.86 13.58 -14.51
CA SER A 59 -4.79 13.57 -15.53
C SER A 59 -3.93 12.32 -15.43
N VAL A 60 -3.56 11.90 -14.21
CA VAL A 60 -2.81 10.67 -13.95
C VAL A 60 -3.63 9.44 -14.33
N LEU A 61 -4.90 9.36 -13.89
CA LEU A 61 -5.80 8.26 -14.24
C LEU A 61 -5.97 8.12 -15.76
N LYS A 62 -6.14 9.23 -16.46
CA LYS A 62 -6.28 9.26 -17.92
C LYS A 62 -4.99 8.83 -18.65
N ALA A 63 -3.84 9.28 -18.17
CA ALA A 63 -2.55 8.97 -18.79
C ALA A 63 -2.14 7.52 -18.61
N GLU A 64 -2.45 6.94 -17.45
CA GLU A 64 -1.96 5.62 -17.04
C GLU A 64 -3.00 4.51 -17.18
N ASN A 65 -4.30 4.82 -17.13
CA ASN A 65 -5.39 3.85 -17.18
C ASN A 65 -5.16 2.65 -16.24
N PRO A 66 -5.01 2.88 -14.91
CA PRO A 66 -4.69 1.84 -13.95
C PRO A 66 -5.85 0.87 -13.74
N ASP A 67 -5.54 -0.35 -13.26
CA ASP A 67 -6.54 -1.34 -12.86
C ASP A 67 -7.10 -1.08 -11.45
N VAL A 68 -6.31 -0.43 -10.59
CA VAL A 68 -6.69 -0.06 -9.22
C VAL A 68 -5.92 1.19 -8.76
N ALA A 69 -6.56 2.00 -7.92
CA ALA A 69 -5.92 3.09 -7.18
C ALA A 69 -5.74 2.72 -5.70
N MET A 70 -4.55 2.95 -5.16
CA MET A 70 -4.21 2.78 -3.75
C MET A 70 -4.10 4.17 -3.11
N LEU A 71 -5.00 4.52 -2.18
CA LEU A 71 -4.94 5.77 -1.43
C LEU A 71 -4.21 5.50 -0.12
N THR A 72 -2.97 5.97 -0.03
CA THR A 72 -2.07 5.65 1.09
C THR A 72 -2.03 6.76 2.14
N GLY A 73 -3.19 7.15 2.65
CA GLY A 73 -3.35 8.00 3.82
C GLY A 73 -3.34 9.49 3.57
N ASP A 74 -3.71 10.21 4.62
CA ASP A 74 -3.90 11.67 4.66
C ASP A 74 -4.76 12.17 3.51
N VAL A 75 -5.90 11.48 3.36
CA VAL A 75 -6.83 11.71 2.24
C VAL A 75 -7.69 12.93 2.51
N VAL A 76 -8.30 13.01 3.70
CA VAL A 76 -9.18 14.13 4.09
C VAL A 76 -8.77 14.68 5.43
N THR A 77 -8.25 15.89 5.46
CA THR A 77 -7.63 16.49 6.65
C THR A 77 -8.36 17.73 7.18
N ALA A 78 -9.55 18.03 6.65
CA ALA A 78 -10.35 19.18 7.08
C ALA A 78 -11.85 18.91 7.11
N ASN A 79 -12.57 19.68 7.94
CA ASN A 79 -14.04 19.63 8.01
C ASN A 79 -14.71 20.43 6.87
N PRO A 80 -15.79 19.89 6.28
CA PRO A 80 -16.60 18.72 6.68
C PRO A 80 -16.03 17.39 6.15
N GLY A 81 -15.56 16.51 7.04
CA GLY A 81 -14.78 15.32 6.70
C GLY A 81 -15.52 14.31 5.82
N LEU A 82 -16.73 13.87 6.22
CA LEU A 82 -17.48 12.88 5.42
C LEU A 82 -17.90 13.41 4.03
N GLU A 83 -18.12 14.72 3.88
CA GLU A 83 -18.34 15.32 2.57
C GLU A 83 -17.07 15.33 1.74
N GLY A 84 -15.93 15.65 2.37
CA GLY A 84 -14.62 15.56 1.75
C GLY A 84 -14.33 14.14 1.23
N TRP A 85 -14.55 13.13 2.06
CA TRP A 85 -14.41 11.73 1.65
C TRP A 85 -15.28 11.37 0.46
N LYS A 86 -16.56 11.76 0.46
CA LYS A 86 -17.45 11.54 -0.70
C LYS A 86 -16.95 12.24 -1.96
N SER A 87 -16.40 13.43 -1.83
CA SER A 87 -15.82 14.16 -2.97
C SER A 87 -14.62 13.44 -3.56
N VAL A 88 -13.70 12.97 -2.70
CA VAL A 88 -12.50 12.26 -3.16
C VAL A 88 -12.84 10.92 -3.80
N ILE A 89 -13.66 10.07 -3.15
CA ILE A 89 -14.03 8.78 -3.73
C ILE A 89 -14.86 8.94 -5.01
N GLY A 90 -15.65 10.02 -5.11
CA GLY A 90 -16.41 10.37 -6.31
C GLY A 90 -15.53 10.48 -7.56
N ILE A 91 -14.28 10.91 -7.43
CA ILE A 91 -13.32 11.00 -8.56
C ILE A 91 -13.07 9.60 -9.16
N PHE A 92 -12.89 8.60 -8.30
CA PHE A 92 -12.62 7.21 -8.72
C PHE A 92 -13.88 6.50 -9.22
N GLU A 93 -15.02 6.78 -8.59
CA GLU A 93 -16.33 6.27 -9.02
C GLU A 93 -16.71 6.78 -10.42
N GLU A 94 -16.55 8.07 -10.68
CA GLU A 94 -16.77 8.68 -12.00
C GLU A 94 -15.81 8.11 -13.06
N ALA A 95 -14.55 7.90 -12.68
CA ALA A 95 -13.56 7.27 -13.55
C ALA A 95 -13.78 5.76 -13.71
N LYS A 96 -14.65 5.12 -12.90
CA LYS A 96 -14.88 3.68 -12.84
C LYS A 96 -13.62 2.87 -12.51
N ILE A 97 -12.74 3.45 -11.72
CA ILE A 97 -11.49 2.84 -11.26
C ILE A 97 -11.72 2.26 -9.85
N PRO A 98 -11.51 0.95 -9.64
CA PRO A 98 -11.48 0.36 -8.31
C PRO A 98 -10.42 1.05 -7.44
N PHE A 99 -10.70 1.18 -6.14
CA PHE A 99 -9.77 1.82 -5.23
C PHE A 99 -9.74 1.14 -3.86
N THR A 100 -8.63 1.34 -3.15
CA THR A 100 -8.42 0.96 -1.75
C THR A 100 -8.02 2.17 -0.93
N VAL A 101 -8.13 2.07 0.39
CA VAL A 101 -7.75 3.15 1.32
C VAL A 101 -6.98 2.55 2.49
N MET A 102 -5.81 3.08 2.77
CA MET A 102 -5.11 2.99 4.04
C MET A 102 -5.20 4.37 4.71
N MET A 103 -5.41 4.40 6.03
CA MET A 103 -5.53 5.67 6.75
C MET A 103 -4.13 6.25 7.04
N GLY A 104 -4.04 7.57 6.96
CA GLY A 104 -2.93 8.34 7.48
C GLY A 104 -3.21 8.86 8.89
N ASN A 105 -2.24 9.55 9.46
CA ASN A 105 -2.37 10.07 10.83
C ASN A 105 -3.39 11.21 10.94
N HIS A 106 -3.64 11.96 9.87
CA HIS A 106 -4.61 13.06 9.89
C HIS A 106 -6.05 12.63 9.60
N ASP A 107 -6.29 11.50 8.95
CA ASP A 107 -7.65 11.09 8.56
C ASP A 107 -8.57 10.92 9.78
N ALA A 108 -8.06 10.32 10.87
CA ALA A 108 -8.83 10.07 12.08
C ALA A 108 -9.03 11.31 12.98
N GLU A 109 -8.31 12.40 12.73
CA GLU A 109 -8.49 13.66 13.45
C GLU A 109 -9.84 14.32 13.14
N ILE A 110 -10.39 14.03 11.96
CA ILE A 110 -11.59 14.67 11.45
C ILE A 110 -12.81 13.76 11.54
N VAL A 111 -12.66 12.48 11.19
CA VAL A 111 -13.74 11.48 11.19
C VAL A 111 -13.17 10.17 11.76
N PRO A 112 -13.88 9.50 12.70
CA PRO A 112 -13.43 8.20 13.19
C PRO A 112 -13.24 7.18 12.05
N LYS A 113 -12.17 6.40 12.09
CA LYS A 113 -11.85 5.37 11.08
C LYS A 113 -13.04 4.46 10.78
N ASP A 114 -13.82 4.09 11.82
CA ASP A 114 -15.01 3.24 11.67
C ASP A 114 -16.10 3.87 10.79
N GLU A 115 -16.33 5.17 10.93
CA GLU A 115 -17.31 5.89 10.12
C GLU A 115 -16.83 6.03 8.67
N ILE A 116 -15.53 6.25 8.47
CA ILE A 116 -14.93 6.30 7.14
C ILE A 116 -15.13 4.95 6.44
N TYR A 117 -14.72 3.82 7.06
CA TYR A 117 -14.90 2.49 6.47
C TYR A 117 -16.36 2.12 6.25
N ALA A 118 -17.26 2.51 7.15
CA ALA A 118 -18.70 2.31 6.99
C ALA A 118 -19.28 3.10 5.79
N MET A 119 -18.67 4.23 5.45
CA MET A 119 -19.02 5.00 4.26
C MET A 119 -18.40 4.37 3.01
N LEU A 120 -17.09 4.06 3.02
CA LEU A 120 -16.36 3.47 1.91
C LEU A 120 -16.99 2.16 1.43
N SER A 121 -17.44 1.31 2.37
CA SER A 121 -18.09 0.02 2.06
C SER A 121 -19.37 0.12 1.23
N LYS A 122 -19.94 1.33 1.10
CA LYS A 122 -21.13 1.57 0.24
C LYS A 122 -20.76 1.79 -1.23
N SER A 123 -19.51 2.07 -1.53
CA SER A 123 -19.04 2.25 -2.90
C SER A 123 -18.79 0.90 -3.58
N PRO A 124 -19.36 0.67 -4.77
CA PRO A 124 -19.11 -0.55 -5.54
C PRO A 124 -17.69 -0.63 -6.11
N TYR A 125 -16.91 0.44 -6.01
CA TYR A 125 -15.52 0.51 -6.46
C TYR A 125 -14.52 0.36 -5.34
N PHE A 126 -14.97 0.36 -4.08
CA PHE A 126 -14.08 0.14 -2.94
C PHE A 126 -13.73 -1.34 -2.83
N MET A 127 -12.43 -1.66 -2.91
CA MET A 127 -11.89 -3.02 -2.90
C MET A 127 -11.36 -3.45 -1.53
N GLY A 128 -11.56 -2.62 -0.51
CA GLY A 128 -11.07 -2.84 0.82
C GLY A 128 -12.14 -3.24 1.83
N GLU A 129 -11.72 -3.37 3.05
CA GLU A 129 -12.56 -3.62 4.22
C GLU A 129 -11.95 -2.98 5.46
N LYS A 130 -12.69 -2.89 6.55
CA LYS A 130 -12.15 -2.41 7.84
C LYS A 130 -11.08 -3.34 8.41
N GLY A 131 -11.14 -4.62 8.04
CA GLY A 131 -10.26 -5.66 8.58
C GLY A 131 -10.68 -6.18 9.96
N PRO A 132 -9.82 -7.00 10.60
CA PRO A 132 -10.08 -7.59 11.91
C PRO A 132 -10.27 -6.53 13.00
N GLY A 133 -11.20 -6.76 13.92
CA GLY A 133 -11.48 -5.83 15.02
C GLY A 133 -10.73 -6.14 16.32
N ASP A 134 -9.90 -7.15 16.31
CA ASP A 134 -9.14 -7.66 17.46
C ASP A 134 -7.62 -7.40 17.36
N ILE A 135 -7.21 -6.64 16.34
CA ILE A 135 -5.83 -6.16 16.18
C ILE A 135 -5.80 -4.63 16.12
N HIS A 136 -4.62 -4.04 16.35
CA HIS A 136 -4.44 -2.60 16.26
C HIS A 136 -4.74 -2.05 14.85
N GLY A 137 -5.21 -0.80 14.82
CA GLY A 137 -5.53 -0.10 13.59
C GLY A 137 -6.86 -0.52 12.95
N ALA A 138 -7.20 0.12 11.84
CA ALA A 138 -8.35 -0.18 11.01
C ALA A 138 -7.97 -0.07 9.54
N GLY A 139 -8.24 -1.12 8.76
CA GLY A 139 -7.83 -1.18 7.35
C GLY A 139 -6.64 -2.12 7.13
N ASN A 140 -6.51 -3.13 8.00
CA ASN A 140 -5.59 -4.22 7.76
C ASN A 140 -6.31 -5.31 6.95
N TYR A 141 -6.05 -5.38 5.63
CA TYR A 141 -6.70 -6.32 4.73
C TYR A 141 -5.80 -6.69 3.54
N VAL A 142 -6.17 -7.76 2.84
CA VAL A 142 -5.46 -8.23 1.65
C VAL A 142 -6.38 -8.14 0.45
N VAL A 143 -5.88 -7.54 -0.63
CA VAL A 143 -6.57 -7.54 -1.93
C VAL A 143 -5.85 -8.50 -2.87
N PRO A 144 -6.43 -9.65 -3.18
CA PRO A 144 -5.84 -10.57 -4.15
C PRO A 144 -6.05 -10.05 -5.58
N VAL A 145 -4.98 -10.10 -6.37
CA VAL A 145 -5.03 -9.92 -7.81
C VAL A 145 -4.98 -11.29 -8.47
N TYR A 146 -6.01 -11.61 -9.23
CA TYR A 146 -6.17 -12.92 -9.83
C TYR A 146 -5.40 -13.05 -11.15
N SER A 147 -5.08 -14.28 -11.52
CA SER A 147 -4.49 -14.61 -12.82
C SER A 147 -5.36 -14.11 -13.99
N SER A 148 -4.78 -13.96 -15.17
CA SER A 148 -5.49 -13.49 -16.38
C SER A 148 -6.72 -14.34 -16.73
N ASP A 149 -6.74 -15.62 -16.33
CA ASP A 149 -7.90 -16.50 -16.49
C ASP A 149 -8.92 -16.41 -15.33
N GLY A 150 -8.66 -15.57 -14.33
CA GLY A 150 -9.53 -15.28 -13.19
C GLY A 150 -9.68 -16.42 -12.16
N LYS A 151 -8.89 -17.51 -12.25
CA LYS A 151 -9.16 -18.71 -11.45
C LYS A 151 -8.50 -18.72 -10.07
N LYS A 152 -7.34 -18.09 -9.92
CA LYS A 152 -6.58 -18.12 -8.66
C LYS A 152 -5.86 -16.81 -8.43
N PRO A 153 -5.58 -16.47 -7.17
CA PRO A 153 -4.68 -15.37 -6.87
C PRO A 153 -3.30 -15.58 -7.54
N ALA A 154 -2.76 -14.51 -8.12
CA ALA A 154 -1.47 -14.49 -8.78
C ALA A 154 -0.54 -13.40 -8.21
N ALA A 155 -1.11 -12.40 -7.51
CA ALA A 155 -0.39 -11.45 -6.69
C ALA A 155 -1.25 -10.99 -5.52
N LEU A 156 -0.64 -10.37 -4.50
CA LEU A 156 -1.31 -9.87 -3.30
C LEU A 156 -0.96 -8.41 -3.04
N LEU A 157 -1.95 -7.62 -2.65
CA LEU A 157 -1.75 -6.25 -2.17
C LEU A 157 -2.13 -6.22 -0.69
N TYR A 158 -1.14 -6.11 0.18
CA TYR A 158 -1.34 -5.93 1.62
C TYR A 158 -1.60 -4.46 1.91
N CYS A 159 -2.75 -4.17 2.48
CA CYS A 159 -3.10 -2.87 3.00
C CYS A 159 -2.96 -2.91 4.52
N ILE A 160 -2.16 -2.03 5.09
CA ILE A 160 -1.83 -2.04 6.52
C ILE A 160 -2.02 -0.64 7.09
N ASP A 161 -2.74 -0.55 8.20
CA ASP A 161 -2.80 0.69 8.97
C ASP A 161 -1.47 0.89 9.70
N SER A 162 -0.71 1.91 9.34
CA SER A 162 0.51 2.27 10.04
C SER A 162 0.26 2.98 11.37
N ASN A 163 -0.99 3.11 11.74
CA ASN A 163 -1.51 3.86 12.88
C ASN A 163 -1.27 5.37 12.74
N ASP A 164 -1.38 6.11 13.84
CA ASP A 164 -1.32 7.57 13.82
C ASP A 164 -0.36 8.11 14.90
N TYR A 165 -0.87 8.37 16.11
CA TYR A 165 -0.10 8.93 17.22
C TYR A 165 -0.05 7.96 18.38
N PRO A 166 1.14 7.76 19.00
CA PRO A 166 1.27 6.82 20.10
C PRO A 166 0.54 7.34 21.35
N THR A 167 -0.10 6.42 22.05
CA THR A 167 -0.68 6.72 23.37
C THR A 167 0.39 7.00 24.43
N LEU A 168 1.61 6.54 24.21
CA LEU A 168 2.78 6.72 25.06
C LEU A 168 3.61 7.91 24.57
N LYS A 169 3.42 9.08 25.16
CA LYS A 169 3.97 10.37 24.69
C LYS A 169 5.50 10.45 24.60
N ASP A 170 6.22 9.64 25.38
CA ASP A 170 7.69 9.68 25.41
C ASP A 170 8.37 8.88 24.30
N TYR A 171 7.61 8.16 23.49
CA TYR A 171 8.13 7.22 22.49
C TYR A 171 8.11 7.74 21.04
N GLY A 172 8.02 9.01 20.84
CA GLY A 172 8.07 9.66 19.53
C GLY A 172 6.77 10.34 19.14
N THR A 173 6.74 10.86 17.93
CA THR A 173 5.59 11.59 17.38
C THR A 173 4.58 10.64 16.76
N TYR A 174 5.06 9.57 16.11
CA TYR A 174 4.22 8.64 15.35
C TYR A 174 4.19 7.28 16.01
N ASP A 175 3.03 6.64 15.95
CA ASP A 175 2.83 5.24 16.36
C ASP A 175 3.46 4.30 15.32
N TRP A 176 3.49 3.01 15.61
CA TRP A 176 4.16 1.99 14.82
C TRP A 176 3.20 0.85 14.44
N ILE A 177 3.58 0.04 13.48
CA ILE A 177 2.85 -1.20 13.18
C ILE A 177 3.06 -2.17 14.33
N HIS A 178 1.97 -2.54 15.02
CA HIS A 178 2.00 -3.34 16.26
C HIS A 178 2.24 -4.83 15.99
N PHE A 179 2.67 -5.55 17.04
CA PHE A 179 2.99 -6.98 16.94
C PHE A 179 1.83 -7.86 16.47
N ASP A 180 0.59 -7.52 16.83
CA ASP A 180 -0.60 -8.24 16.37
C ASP A 180 -0.87 -8.01 14.88
N GLN A 181 -0.62 -6.81 14.36
CA GLN A 181 -0.67 -6.51 12.92
C GLN A 181 0.42 -7.29 12.15
N ILE A 182 1.63 -7.36 12.71
CA ILE A 182 2.74 -8.15 12.17
C ILE A 182 2.39 -9.64 12.15
N HIS A 183 1.81 -10.14 13.25
CA HIS A 183 1.35 -11.52 13.35
C HIS A 183 0.28 -11.80 12.29
N TRP A 184 -0.73 -10.94 12.18
CA TRP A 184 -1.77 -11.03 11.15
C TRP A 184 -1.18 -11.08 9.73
N TYR A 185 -0.24 -10.18 9.40
CA TYR A 185 0.43 -10.20 8.09
C TYR A 185 1.10 -11.55 7.84
N ARG A 186 1.87 -12.07 8.81
CA ARG A 186 2.55 -13.36 8.69
C ARG A 186 1.57 -14.51 8.49
N GLU A 187 0.44 -14.50 9.18
CA GLU A 187 -0.63 -15.51 9.00
C GLU A 187 -1.23 -15.45 7.59
N GLN A 188 -1.52 -14.24 7.08
CA GLN A 188 -2.01 -14.08 5.72
C GLN A 188 -0.99 -14.59 4.69
N SER A 189 0.27 -14.21 4.82
CA SER A 189 1.36 -14.66 3.93
C SER A 189 1.51 -16.19 3.95
N MET A 190 1.52 -16.81 5.12
CA MET A 190 1.57 -18.27 5.27
C MET A 190 0.35 -18.95 4.66
N ARG A 191 -0.85 -18.38 4.85
CA ARG A 191 -2.10 -18.92 4.27
C ARG A 191 -2.03 -18.94 2.76
N TYR A 192 -1.74 -17.81 2.12
CA TYR A 192 -1.65 -17.73 0.65
C TYR A 192 -0.51 -18.57 0.09
N THR A 193 0.63 -18.66 0.78
CA THR A 193 1.73 -19.54 0.42
C THR A 193 1.31 -21.00 0.43
N LYS A 194 0.58 -21.44 1.47
CA LYS A 194 0.03 -22.81 1.57
C LYS A 194 -0.97 -23.08 0.46
N GLU A 195 -1.91 -22.16 0.21
CA GLU A 195 -2.92 -22.27 -0.86
C GLU A 195 -2.27 -22.30 -2.26
N ASN A 196 -1.12 -21.67 -2.43
CA ASN A 196 -0.32 -21.69 -3.67
C ASN A 196 0.68 -22.86 -3.74
N GLY A 197 0.43 -23.94 -3.03
CA GLY A 197 1.27 -25.17 -3.10
C GLY A 197 2.65 -25.00 -2.43
N GLY A 198 2.74 -24.18 -1.39
CA GLY A 198 3.96 -23.96 -0.60
C GLY A 198 4.92 -22.93 -1.21
N LYS A 199 4.49 -22.19 -2.24
CA LYS A 199 5.28 -21.11 -2.86
C LYS A 199 4.66 -19.76 -2.55
N PRO A 200 5.43 -18.76 -2.06
CA PRO A 200 4.94 -17.41 -1.91
C PRO A 200 4.37 -16.85 -3.22
N LEU A 201 3.34 -16.02 -3.13
CA LEU A 201 2.86 -15.21 -4.24
C LEU A 201 3.60 -13.86 -4.25
N PRO A 202 3.90 -13.30 -5.43
CA PRO A 202 4.39 -11.92 -5.51
C PRO A 202 3.43 -10.98 -4.79
N ALA A 203 3.94 -10.13 -3.90
CA ALA A 203 3.12 -9.22 -3.13
C ALA A 203 3.72 -7.82 -3.03
N LEU A 204 2.87 -6.83 -2.77
CA LEU A 204 3.22 -5.47 -2.41
C LEU A 204 2.53 -5.10 -1.10
N ALA A 205 3.15 -4.26 -0.28
CA ALA A 205 2.55 -3.74 0.94
C ALA A 205 2.41 -2.22 0.88
N PHE A 206 1.26 -1.72 1.33
CA PHE A 206 0.89 -0.31 1.29
C PHE A 206 0.48 0.15 2.69
N PHE A 207 1.04 1.27 3.11
CA PHE A 207 0.75 1.93 4.39
C PHE A 207 1.08 3.41 4.28
N HIS A 208 0.81 4.21 5.32
CA HIS A 208 1.04 5.65 5.26
C HIS A 208 2.40 6.05 5.82
N ILE A 209 2.66 5.82 7.11
CA ILE A 209 3.88 6.27 7.79
C ILE A 209 5.04 5.33 7.45
N PRO A 210 6.17 5.84 6.93
CA PRO A 210 7.29 5.01 6.49
C PRO A 210 8.00 4.30 7.65
N LEU A 211 8.57 3.12 7.35
CA LEU A 211 9.39 2.38 8.30
C LEU A 211 10.76 3.06 8.51
N LEU A 212 11.40 2.77 9.63
CA LEU A 212 12.75 3.28 9.92
C LEU A 212 13.78 2.89 8.85
N GLU A 213 13.59 1.75 8.21
CA GLU A 213 14.47 1.20 7.17
C GLU A 213 14.51 2.05 5.90
N TYR A 214 13.56 2.96 5.69
CA TYR A 214 13.61 3.91 4.57
C TYR A 214 14.85 4.83 4.62
N ASN A 215 15.44 5.00 5.82
CA ASN A 215 16.71 5.72 5.97
C ASN A 215 17.91 4.97 5.38
N GLU A 216 17.87 3.63 5.36
CA GLU A 216 19.00 2.79 4.98
C GLU A 216 19.29 2.81 3.46
N ILE A 217 18.28 3.17 2.66
CA ILE A 217 18.42 3.22 1.21
C ILE A 217 18.81 4.61 0.68
N VAL A 218 18.87 5.61 1.54
CA VAL A 218 19.27 6.96 1.15
C VAL A 218 20.71 6.98 0.67
N GLY A 219 20.94 7.40 -0.58
CA GLY A 219 22.27 7.48 -1.18
C GLY A 219 22.83 6.16 -1.70
N ALA A 220 22.05 5.06 -1.70
CA ALA A 220 22.46 3.83 -2.39
C ALA A 220 22.42 4.04 -3.92
N GLU A 221 23.36 3.38 -4.64
CA GLU A 221 23.54 3.57 -6.08
C GLU A 221 22.28 3.24 -6.91
N THR A 222 21.41 2.36 -6.40
CA THR A 222 20.17 1.93 -7.06
C THR A 222 18.93 2.70 -6.57
N THR A 223 19.10 3.70 -5.72
CA THR A 223 17.98 4.53 -5.25
C THR A 223 17.69 5.65 -6.25
N LEU A 224 16.46 5.70 -6.74
CA LEU A 224 15.99 6.68 -7.70
C LEU A 224 14.89 7.57 -7.12
N GLY A 225 14.87 8.84 -7.50
CA GLY A 225 13.89 9.82 -7.05
C GLY A 225 14.51 10.96 -6.26
N GLN A 226 13.67 11.71 -5.58
CA GLN A 226 14.06 12.91 -4.81
C GLN A 226 13.82 12.70 -3.32
N LYS A 227 14.71 13.25 -2.52
CA LYS A 227 14.64 13.32 -1.06
C LYS A 227 14.97 14.74 -0.61
N GLU A 228 13.95 15.51 -0.29
CA GLU A 228 14.09 16.91 0.08
C GLU A 228 13.73 17.19 1.54
N GLU A 229 13.20 16.19 2.27
CA GLU A 229 12.90 16.32 3.70
C GLU A 229 13.37 15.13 4.53
N GLY A 230 13.33 15.27 5.86
CA GLY A 230 13.61 14.19 6.81
C GLY A 230 12.56 13.08 6.71
N ILE A 231 12.95 11.85 7.06
CA ILE A 231 12.02 10.72 7.07
C ILE A 231 11.31 10.69 8.43
N ALA A 232 10.01 10.91 8.39
CA ALA A 232 9.16 11.02 9.58
C ALA A 232 8.62 9.63 9.97
N SER A 233 9.48 8.78 10.50
CA SER A 233 9.18 7.43 10.96
C SER A 233 8.90 7.36 12.45
N PRO A 234 8.23 6.28 12.93
CA PRO A 234 8.19 5.93 14.34
C PRO A 234 9.61 5.80 14.94
N LYS A 235 9.77 6.08 16.22
CA LYS A 235 11.05 5.84 16.91
C LYS A 235 11.25 4.38 17.32
N ILE A 236 10.17 3.62 17.41
CA ILE A 236 10.19 2.21 17.79
C ILE A 236 10.13 1.35 16.53
N ASN A 237 11.11 0.46 16.38
CA ASN A 237 11.12 -0.58 15.37
C ASN A 237 10.55 -1.86 15.96
N THR A 238 9.45 -2.34 15.43
CA THR A 238 8.77 -3.56 15.88
C THR A 238 9.15 -4.81 15.07
N GLY A 239 10.03 -4.67 14.08
CA GLY A 239 10.49 -5.76 13.24
C GLY A 239 9.53 -6.13 12.10
N PHE A 240 8.62 -5.23 11.71
CA PHE A 240 7.76 -5.48 10.54
C PHE A 240 8.60 -5.73 9.28
N PHE A 241 9.63 -4.92 9.03
CA PHE A 241 10.55 -5.13 7.91
C PHE A 241 11.23 -6.51 7.94
N ALA A 242 11.69 -6.95 9.11
CA ALA A 242 12.26 -8.29 9.26
C ALA A 242 11.26 -9.39 8.87
N SER A 243 9.97 -9.20 9.21
CA SER A 243 8.91 -10.13 8.81
C SER A 243 8.72 -10.18 7.28
N LEU A 244 8.81 -9.04 6.58
CA LEU A 244 8.77 -9.00 5.11
C LEU A 244 9.92 -9.80 4.50
N VAL A 245 11.14 -9.62 5.02
CA VAL A 245 12.34 -10.34 4.56
C VAL A 245 12.21 -11.85 4.81
N GLU A 246 11.69 -12.27 5.97
CA GLU A 246 11.52 -13.69 6.30
C GLU A 246 10.44 -14.39 5.46
N MET A 247 9.28 -13.71 5.22
CA MET A 247 8.15 -14.28 4.49
C MET A 247 8.40 -14.38 2.98
N LYS A 248 9.24 -13.51 2.41
CA LYS A 248 9.69 -13.56 1.00
C LYS A 248 8.58 -13.43 -0.05
N ASP A 249 7.44 -12.91 0.30
CA ASP A 249 6.34 -12.65 -0.61
C ASP A 249 6.30 -11.19 -1.06
N VAL A 250 6.60 -10.24 -0.16
CA VAL A 250 6.55 -8.81 -0.45
C VAL A 250 7.81 -8.36 -1.20
N MET A 251 7.61 -7.92 -2.43
CA MET A 251 8.67 -7.34 -3.28
C MET A 251 9.01 -5.91 -2.87
N ALA A 252 8.00 -5.12 -2.47
CA ALA A 252 8.21 -3.72 -2.08
C ALA A 252 7.10 -3.23 -1.16
N THR A 253 7.45 -2.18 -0.39
CA THR A 253 6.50 -1.38 0.39
C THR A 253 6.35 0.00 -0.23
N PHE A 254 5.15 0.58 -0.11
CA PHE A 254 4.81 1.89 -0.64
C PHE A 254 4.18 2.73 0.47
N ALA A 255 4.87 3.82 0.85
CA ALA A 255 4.46 4.75 1.90
C ALA A 255 4.08 6.12 1.33
N GLY A 256 3.45 6.95 2.15
CA GLY A 256 3.21 8.38 1.94
C GLY A 256 3.89 9.20 3.02
N HIS A 257 3.15 10.19 3.58
CA HIS A 257 3.49 10.94 4.78
C HIS A 257 4.52 12.06 4.59
N ASP A 258 5.64 11.76 3.93
CA ASP A 258 6.67 12.76 3.62
C ASP A 258 6.39 13.33 2.22
N HIS A 259 5.98 14.60 2.14
CA HIS A 259 5.47 15.17 0.88
C HIS A 259 6.58 15.56 -0.10
N ASP A 260 7.78 15.83 0.40
CA ASP A 260 8.95 16.18 -0.39
C ASP A 260 9.96 15.01 -0.48
N ASN A 261 9.45 13.77 -0.39
CA ASN A 261 10.17 12.54 -0.68
C ASN A 261 9.38 11.70 -1.69
N ASP A 262 10.03 11.22 -2.74
CA ASP A 262 9.41 10.33 -3.74
C ASP A 262 10.37 9.24 -4.25
N TYR A 263 11.46 8.99 -3.51
CA TYR A 263 12.44 8.01 -3.93
C TYR A 263 11.98 6.57 -3.73
N ILE A 264 12.62 5.66 -4.45
CA ILE A 264 12.51 4.21 -4.33
C ILE A 264 13.91 3.60 -4.36
N GLY A 265 14.18 2.68 -3.48
CA GLY A 265 15.41 1.90 -3.42
C GLY A 265 15.16 0.53 -2.82
N MET A 266 16.20 -0.28 -2.66
CA MET A 266 16.07 -1.66 -2.22
C MET A 266 16.96 -1.96 -1.01
N LEU A 267 16.38 -2.66 -0.02
CA LEU A 267 17.08 -3.18 1.14
C LEU A 267 16.72 -4.67 1.30
N TYR A 268 17.70 -5.56 1.37
CA TYR A 268 17.52 -7.01 1.54
C TYR A 268 16.44 -7.63 0.63
N ASN A 269 16.45 -7.27 -0.66
CA ASN A 269 15.48 -7.70 -1.66
C ASN A 269 14.03 -7.21 -1.42
N VAL A 270 13.83 -6.20 -0.59
CA VAL A 270 12.55 -5.51 -0.43
C VAL A 270 12.71 -4.08 -0.89
N GLY A 271 11.92 -3.65 -1.86
CA GLY A 271 11.85 -2.26 -2.28
C GLY A 271 11.20 -1.40 -1.21
N LEU A 272 11.72 -0.20 -1.00
CA LEU A 272 11.15 0.81 -0.12
C LEU A 272 10.87 2.04 -0.95
N ALA A 273 9.60 2.42 -1.09
CA ALA A 273 9.16 3.47 -2.01
C ALA A 273 8.25 4.48 -1.32
N PHE A 274 8.51 5.77 -1.52
CA PHE A 274 7.54 6.81 -1.24
C PHE A 274 6.59 7.02 -2.42
N GLY A 275 5.33 7.35 -2.14
CA GLY A 275 4.41 7.91 -3.13
C GLY A 275 4.80 9.33 -3.54
N ARG A 276 4.17 9.86 -4.57
CA ARG A 276 4.24 11.28 -4.90
C ARG A 276 3.03 11.98 -4.28
N VAL A 277 3.27 13.04 -3.51
CA VAL A 277 2.20 13.88 -2.97
C VAL A 277 1.20 14.26 -4.06
N SER A 278 -0.10 14.05 -3.77
CA SER A 278 -1.15 14.16 -4.80
C SER A 278 -2.01 15.41 -4.65
N GLY A 279 -2.18 15.90 -3.42
CA GLY A 279 -3.09 17.00 -3.12
C GLY A 279 -2.41 18.37 -3.12
N TRP A 280 -3.16 19.39 -3.52
CA TRP A 280 -2.65 20.76 -3.58
C TRP A 280 -2.75 21.50 -2.26
N ASP A 281 -3.48 20.97 -1.27
CA ASP A 281 -3.50 21.52 0.09
C ASP A 281 -2.40 20.96 0.99
N ALA A 282 -1.79 19.84 0.58
CA ALA A 282 -0.55 19.35 1.18
C ALA A 282 0.60 20.36 1.02
N TYR A 283 1.51 20.38 1.99
CA TYR A 283 2.74 21.19 1.88
C TYR A 283 3.69 20.60 0.83
N GLY A 284 4.83 21.28 0.63
CA GLY A 284 5.90 20.87 -0.26
C GLY A 284 5.78 21.44 -1.68
N ASP A 285 6.90 21.41 -2.40
CA ASP A 285 7.06 22.07 -3.69
C ASP A 285 7.04 21.11 -4.89
N PHE A 286 6.96 19.79 -4.66
CA PHE A 286 6.91 18.82 -5.75
C PHE A 286 5.68 19.01 -6.63
N GLU A 287 5.85 18.85 -7.93
CA GLU A 287 4.72 18.73 -8.85
C GLU A 287 3.83 17.57 -8.42
N ARG A 288 2.55 17.83 -8.23
CA ARG A 288 1.56 16.86 -7.76
C ARG A 288 1.31 15.76 -8.79
N GLY A 289 1.16 14.52 -8.30
CA GLY A 289 1.01 13.37 -9.20
C GLY A 289 0.65 12.10 -8.47
N GLY A 290 1.15 10.99 -8.97
CA GLY A 290 1.01 9.67 -8.35
C GLY A 290 2.19 8.78 -8.71
N ARG A 291 2.41 7.73 -7.92
CA ARG A 291 3.36 6.66 -8.25
C ARG A 291 2.61 5.54 -8.98
N ILE A 292 3.19 5.07 -10.05
CA ILE A 292 2.66 3.96 -10.84
C ILE A 292 3.49 2.71 -10.54
N ILE A 293 2.82 1.57 -10.47
CA ILE A 293 3.44 0.26 -10.30
C ILE A 293 2.80 -0.68 -11.32
N GLU A 294 3.60 -1.33 -12.15
CA GLU A 294 3.12 -2.31 -13.13
C GLU A 294 3.70 -3.70 -12.80
N LEU A 295 2.84 -4.59 -12.28
CA LEU A 295 3.18 -5.98 -11.97
C LEU A 295 3.18 -6.85 -13.24
N ARG A 296 3.98 -7.91 -13.23
CA ARG A 296 4.02 -8.96 -14.26
C ARG A 296 3.50 -10.28 -13.70
N GLU A 297 2.52 -10.88 -14.37
CA GLU A 297 1.91 -12.13 -13.92
C GLU A 297 2.93 -13.26 -13.78
N GLY A 298 2.92 -13.91 -12.61
CA GLY A 298 3.78 -15.07 -12.32
C GLY A 298 5.25 -14.72 -12.07
N LYS A 299 5.59 -13.43 -11.93
CA LYS A 299 6.96 -12.99 -11.70
C LYS A 299 7.08 -12.14 -10.45
N PHE A 300 8.22 -12.26 -9.76
CA PHE A 300 8.64 -11.34 -8.72
C PHE A 300 9.37 -10.15 -9.35
N GLU A 301 8.63 -9.39 -10.17
CA GLU A 301 9.13 -8.25 -10.94
C GLU A 301 8.03 -7.18 -11.05
N PHE A 302 8.44 -5.92 -11.02
CA PHE A 302 7.58 -4.79 -11.35
C PHE A 302 8.40 -3.61 -11.89
N ASP A 303 7.74 -2.77 -12.70
CA ASP A 303 8.20 -1.42 -13.02
C ASP A 303 7.49 -0.42 -12.11
N SER A 304 8.18 0.66 -11.72
CA SER A 304 7.56 1.78 -11.02
C SER A 304 8.08 3.10 -11.53
N TRP A 305 7.21 4.12 -11.59
CA TRP A 305 7.57 5.47 -11.98
C TRP A 305 6.64 6.50 -11.34
N ILE A 306 7.10 7.75 -11.31
CA ILE A 306 6.26 8.88 -10.97
C ILE A 306 5.55 9.37 -12.22
N ARG A 307 4.25 9.70 -12.10
CA ARG A 307 3.46 10.35 -13.13
C ARG A 307 2.92 11.67 -12.61
N THR A 308 3.30 12.75 -13.31
CA THR A 308 2.79 14.11 -13.09
C THR A 308 2.14 14.64 -14.36
N SER A 309 1.67 15.88 -14.37
CA SER A 309 1.21 16.56 -15.59
C SER A 309 2.34 16.80 -16.59
N SER A 310 3.58 16.96 -16.10
CA SER A 310 4.77 17.16 -16.93
C SER A 310 5.27 15.89 -17.58
N GLY A 311 4.90 14.71 -17.09
CA GLY A 311 5.28 13.45 -17.71
C GLY A 311 5.56 12.30 -16.77
N LYS A 312 6.41 11.40 -17.24
CA LYS A 312 6.88 10.22 -16.52
C LYS A 312 8.32 10.47 -16.05
N GLU A 313 8.57 10.21 -14.77
CA GLU A 313 9.87 10.42 -14.11
C GLU A 313 10.30 9.18 -13.32
N TYR A 314 11.60 9.01 -13.08
CA TYR A 314 12.19 8.02 -12.17
C TYR A 314 11.68 6.59 -12.38
N THR A 315 11.84 6.07 -13.61
CA THR A 315 11.49 4.67 -13.90
C THR A 315 12.46 3.73 -13.21
N TYR A 316 11.90 2.89 -12.35
CA TYR A 316 12.61 1.90 -11.55
C TYR A 316 12.12 0.50 -11.92
N TYR A 317 13.04 -0.44 -12.07
CA TYR A 317 12.74 -1.85 -12.29
C TYR A 317 13.17 -2.68 -11.07
N TYR A 318 12.23 -3.38 -10.46
CA TYR A 318 12.53 -4.34 -9.40
C TYR A 318 12.82 -5.72 -10.04
N PRO A 319 13.90 -6.45 -9.65
CA PRO A 319 14.73 -6.20 -8.46
C PRO A 319 16.04 -5.43 -8.69
N SER A 320 16.39 -5.04 -9.90
CA SER A 320 17.72 -4.49 -10.18
C SER A 320 17.89 -3.00 -9.89
N GLY A 321 16.80 -2.25 -9.81
CA GLY A 321 16.83 -0.78 -9.76
C GLY A 321 16.99 -0.11 -11.13
N LEU A 322 17.16 -0.89 -12.19
CA LEU A 322 17.25 -0.45 -13.58
C LEU A 322 15.90 -0.63 -14.28
N THR A 323 15.72 0.00 -15.45
CA THR A 323 14.57 -0.33 -16.30
C THR A 323 14.78 -1.68 -16.98
N SER A 324 13.70 -2.40 -17.30
CA SER A 324 13.81 -3.65 -18.06
C SER A 324 14.53 -3.49 -19.40
N LYS A 325 14.44 -2.28 -20.01
CA LYS A 325 15.17 -1.95 -21.24
C LYS A 325 16.68 -1.81 -21.01
N ASP A 326 17.05 -1.23 -19.87
CA ASP A 326 18.46 -1.10 -19.51
C ASP A 326 19.08 -2.47 -19.23
N GLU A 327 18.31 -3.38 -18.60
CA GLU A 327 18.75 -4.77 -18.37
C GLU A 327 18.95 -5.57 -19.67
N GLU A 328 18.12 -5.38 -20.67
CA GLU A 328 18.28 -6.01 -21.98
C GLU A 328 19.56 -5.59 -22.69
N THR A 329 20.08 -4.41 -22.38
CA THR A 329 21.27 -3.82 -23.00
C THR A 329 22.55 -3.96 -22.16
N MET A 330 22.42 -4.29 -20.85
CA MET A 330 23.56 -4.49 -19.97
C MET A 330 24.15 -5.89 -20.14
N GLU A 331 25.45 -5.95 -20.52
CA GLU A 331 26.27 -7.12 -20.23
C GLU A 331 26.41 -7.20 -18.70
N PHE A 332 25.79 -8.19 -18.08
CA PHE A 332 25.95 -8.45 -16.66
C PHE A 332 27.43 -8.61 -16.32
N LEU A 333 28.01 -7.61 -15.71
CA LEU A 333 29.34 -7.76 -15.11
C LEU A 333 29.22 -8.86 -14.05
N PRO A 334 30.07 -9.91 -14.11
CA PRO A 334 30.03 -10.96 -13.11
C PRO A 334 30.13 -10.32 -11.73
N ALA A 335 29.24 -10.72 -10.83
CA ALA A 335 29.20 -10.21 -9.48
C ALA A 335 30.62 -10.14 -8.94
N LYS A 336 31.12 -8.95 -8.61
CA LYS A 336 32.39 -8.80 -7.90
C LYS A 336 32.26 -9.64 -6.65
N THR A 337 32.97 -10.75 -6.59
CA THR A 337 33.10 -11.54 -5.37
C THR A 337 33.75 -10.61 -4.34
N VAL A 338 32.92 -9.98 -3.51
CA VAL A 338 33.39 -9.26 -2.34
C VAL A 338 33.98 -10.36 -1.45
N LYS A 339 35.32 -10.49 -1.48
CA LYS A 339 35.99 -11.34 -0.51
C LYS A 339 35.54 -10.83 0.85
N PRO A 340 34.97 -11.69 1.72
CA PRO A 340 34.60 -11.25 3.04
C PRO A 340 35.87 -10.67 3.69
N LYS A 341 35.76 -9.41 4.18
CA LYS A 341 36.84 -8.82 4.99
C LYS A 341 37.02 -9.78 6.17
N THR A 342 38.17 -10.42 6.22
CA THR A 342 38.59 -11.23 7.38
C THR A 342 38.66 -10.26 8.54
N VAL A 343 37.67 -10.24 9.41
CA VAL A 343 37.73 -9.49 10.67
C VAL A 343 38.65 -10.30 11.55
N SER A 344 39.91 -9.84 11.68
CA SER A 344 40.86 -10.38 12.67
C SER A 344 40.32 -9.95 14.05
N TYR A 345 39.71 -10.88 14.75
CA TYR A 345 39.45 -10.72 16.18
C TYR A 345 40.77 -10.77 16.90
N THR A 346 41.38 -9.62 17.18
CA THR A 346 42.42 -9.51 18.20
C THR A 346 41.75 -9.81 19.54
N HIS A 347 42.21 -10.89 20.18
CA HIS A 347 41.75 -11.34 21.48
C HIS A 347 41.74 -10.20 22.50
N LEU A 348 40.55 -9.81 22.93
CA LEU A 348 40.37 -9.16 24.22
C LEU A 348 40.66 -10.22 25.29
N ARG A 349 41.82 -10.13 25.94
CA ARG A 349 42.10 -10.89 27.17
C ARG A 349 41.10 -10.49 28.22
N ALA A 350 40.30 -11.43 28.67
CA ALA A 350 39.51 -11.27 29.88
C ALA A 350 40.48 -11.04 31.04
N HIS A 351 40.33 -9.91 31.75
CA HIS A 351 40.92 -9.74 33.06
C HIS A 351 40.07 -10.56 34.02
N GLU A 352 40.65 -11.69 34.47
CA GLU A 352 40.15 -12.38 35.66
C GLU A 352 40.35 -11.41 36.85
N THR A 353 39.28 -10.91 37.43
CA THR A 353 39.32 -10.31 38.75
C THR A 353 39.19 -11.41 39.77
N GLU A 354 40.27 -11.74 40.44
CA GLU A 354 40.28 -12.55 41.67
C GLU A 354 39.51 -11.77 42.74
N LEU A 355 38.43 -12.37 43.26
CA LEU A 355 37.75 -11.98 44.48
C LEU A 355 38.50 -12.61 45.68
N HIS A 356 39.04 -11.75 46.55
CA HIS A 356 39.38 -12.10 47.94
C HIS A 356 38.26 -11.62 48.86
#